data_ba311abab0527829ddd7656d9f3f3171
#
_entry.id   ba311abab0527829ddd7656d9f3f3171
#
_cell.length_a   1.000
_cell.length_b   1.000
_cell.length_c   1.000
_cell.angle_alpha   90.00
_cell.angle_beta   90.00
_cell.angle_gamma   90.00
#
_symmetry.space_group_name_H-M   'P 1'
#
loop_
_entity.id
_entity.type
_entity.pdbx_description
1 polymer ?
#
loop_
_entity_poly.entity_id
_entity_poly.type
_entity_poly.pdbx_seq_one_letter_code
_entity_poly.pdbx_strand_id
1 'polypeptide(L)'
;MLTTEELSGIVEVMVVVSEEEIIDIAQELAYLRDDETPDLEDLRQLIKSAMKIHWLEPIPPTAVFNSNSPQSSMLYIAGSASFGTVPPELSEIMDTIEFEGCRSFDWGMVTSNIIPDMSHKLDRLEALVEDAASGAVVIEKAETKYSELFNLYYDYDFWLPDGLSGVGGRLEDISQRLKEIKKH
;
A
#
# COMPACT_ATOMS: atom_id res chain seq x y z
N MET A 1 12.30 1.52 18.84
CA MET A 1 11.54 2.38 17.88
C MET A 1 10.78 1.47 16.92
N LEU A 2 9.52 1.80 16.56
CA LEU A 2 8.68 1.04 15.61
C LEU A 2 9.32 0.99 14.22
N THR A 3 9.42 -0.20 13.63
CA THR A 3 9.95 -0.40 12.26
C THR A 3 8.81 -0.50 11.24
N THR A 4 9.13 -0.41 9.95
CA THR A 4 8.14 -0.57 8.87
C THR A 4 7.56 -1.99 8.88
N GLU A 5 8.40 -3.00 9.14
CA GLU A 5 7.99 -4.39 9.26
C GLU A 5 7.01 -4.61 10.41
N GLU A 6 7.30 -4.01 11.57
CA GLU A 6 6.41 -4.10 12.74
C GLU A 6 5.09 -3.35 12.48
N LEU A 7 5.14 -2.15 11.90
CA LEU A 7 3.94 -1.42 11.52
C LEU A 7 3.04 -2.25 10.59
N SER A 8 3.63 -2.88 9.57
CA SER A 8 2.90 -3.78 8.67
C SER A 8 2.27 -4.96 9.42
N GLY A 9 3.03 -5.63 10.30
CA GLY A 9 2.52 -6.75 11.11
C GLY A 9 1.40 -6.35 12.08
N ILE A 10 1.47 -5.16 12.67
CA ILE A 10 0.39 -4.60 13.49
C ILE A 10 -0.89 -4.45 12.67
N VAL A 11 -0.79 -3.83 11.50
CA VAL A 11 -1.95 -3.60 10.62
C VAL A 11 -2.55 -4.90 10.10
N GLU A 12 -1.72 -5.92 9.82
CA GLU A 12 -2.19 -7.26 9.44
C GLU A 12 -3.05 -7.90 10.54
N VAL A 13 -2.63 -7.78 11.80
CA VAL A 13 -3.38 -8.34 12.95
C VAL A 13 -4.66 -7.56 13.22
N MET A 14 -4.59 -6.24 13.17
CA MET A 14 -5.72 -5.36 13.52
C MET A 14 -6.73 -5.19 12.37
N VAL A 15 -6.36 -5.60 11.15
CA VAL A 15 -7.14 -5.52 9.90
C VAL A 15 -7.34 -4.09 9.39
N VAL A 16 -7.84 -3.18 10.21
CA VAL A 16 -8.01 -1.75 9.91
C VAL A 16 -7.56 -0.93 11.10
N VAL A 17 -6.69 0.04 10.87
CA VAL A 17 -6.19 0.95 11.91
C VAL A 17 -6.26 2.41 11.46
N SER A 18 -6.47 3.32 12.40
CA SER A 18 -6.34 4.75 12.18
C SER A 18 -4.92 5.24 12.46
N GLU A 19 -4.59 6.45 11.97
CA GLU A 19 -3.32 7.11 12.31
C GLU A 19 -3.16 7.29 13.82
N GLU A 20 -4.26 7.61 14.52
CA GLU A 20 -4.28 7.80 15.98
C GLU A 20 -3.93 6.49 16.70
N GLU A 21 -4.55 5.38 16.31
CA GLU A 21 -4.23 4.05 16.88
C GLU A 21 -2.79 3.61 16.62
N ILE A 22 -2.24 3.92 15.44
CA ILE A 22 -0.80 3.66 15.15
C ILE A 22 0.08 4.46 16.10
N ILE A 23 -0.26 5.72 16.37
CA ILE A 23 0.48 6.58 17.29
C ILE A 23 0.43 6.02 18.71
N ASP A 24 -0.76 5.65 19.20
CA ASP A 24 -0.95 5.10 20.53
C ASP A 24 -0.16 3.78 20.71
N ILE A 25 -0.24 2.88 19.73
CA ILE A 25 0.53 1.62 19.74
C ILE A 25 2.03 1.90 19.74
N ALA A 26 2.51 2.85 18.92
CA ALA A 26 3.93 3.18 18.86
C ALA A 26 4.45 3.77 20.18
N GLN A 27 3.64 4.54 20.88
CA GLN A 27 3.98 5.09 22.20
C GLN A 27 4.04 4.00 23.27
N GLU A 28 3.06 3.09 23.30
CA GLU A 28 3.05 1.96 24.22
C GLU A 28 4.21 0.98 23.95
N LEU A 29 4.53 0.72 22.68
CA LEU A 29 5.72 -0.08 22.31
C LEU A 29 7.01 0.56 22.82
N ALA A 30 7.17 1.87 22.67
CA ALA A 30 8.34 2.58 23.18
C ALA A 30 8.43 2.49 24.69
N TYR A 31 7.29 2.64 25.39
CA TYR A 31 7.23 2.50 26.86
C TYR A 31 7.62 1.09 27.32
N LEU A 32 7.08 0.04 26.70
CA LEU A 32 7.36 -1.36 27.06
C LEU A 32 8.82 -1.77 26.78
N ARG A 33 9.45 -1.13 25.79
CA ARG A 33 10.85 -1.38 25.40
C ARG A 33 11.88 -0.48 26.09
N ASP A 34 11.44 0.42 26.95
CA ASP A 34 12.30 1.45 27.56
C ASP A 34 13.02 2.30 26.50
N ASP A 35 12.34 2.51 25.36
CA ASP A 35 12.78 3.34 24.24
C ASP A 35 12.30 4.81 24.42
N GLU A 36 12.91 5.75 23.67
CA GLU A 36 12.41 7.13 23.60
C GLU A 36 11.03 7.18 22.90
N THR A 37 10.13 8.02 23.41
CA THR A 37 8.83 8.25 22.79
C THR A 37 9.02 8.76 21.36
N PRO A 38 8.42 8.10 20.34
CA PRO A 38 8.62 8.50 18.95
C PRO A 38 8.01 9.88 18.67
N ASP A 39 8.69 10.65 17.83
CA ASP A 39 8.15 11.92 17.31
C ASP A 39 7.00 11.65 16.33
N LEU A 40 5.95 12.48 16.37
CA LEU A 40 4.78 12.31 15.51
C LEU A 40 5.11 12.47 14.02
N GLU A 41 6.05 13.34 13.67
CA GLU A 41 6.45 13.51 12.27
C GLU A 41 7.22 12.28 11.77
N ASP A 42 8.07 11.69 12.60
CA ASP A 42 8.79 10.46 12.28
C ASP A 42 7.81 9.30 12.04
N LEU A 43 6.76 9.17 12.86
CA LEU A 43 5.70 8.18 12.66
C LEU A 43 4.92 8.41 11.36
N ARG A 44 4.59 9.65 11.04
CA ARG A 44 3.94 9.99 9.77
C ARG A 44 4.83 9.69 8.57
N GLN A 45 6.14 9.92 8.67
CA GLN A 45 7.08 9.55 7.62
C GLN A 45 7.21 8.02 7.47
N LEU A 46 7.16 7.28 8.58
CA LEU A 46 7.11 5.82 8.56
C LEU A 46 5.88 5.31 7.82
N ILE A 47 4.68 5.83 8.16
CA ILE A 47 3.42 5.50 7.47
C ILE A 47 3.51 5.82 5.97
N LYS A 48 3.96 7.03 5.59
CA LYS A 48 4.15 7.42 4.20
C LYS A 48 5.13 6.51 3.46
N SER A 49 6.20 6.08 4.14
CA SER A 49 7.17 5.16 3.56
C SER A 49 6.57 3.78 3.31
N ALA A 50 5.80 3.25 4.27
CA ALA A 50 5.08 1.99 4.13
C ALA A 50 4.03 2.05 3.00
N MET A 51 3.30 3.15 2.86
CA MET A 51 2.37 3.37 1.74
C MET A 51 3.09 3.39 0.39
N LYS A 52 4.26 4.03 0.32
CA LYS A 52 5.04 4.15 -0.94
C LYS A 52 5.50 2.80 -1.49
N ILE A 53 5.74 1.84 -0.62
CA ILE A 53 6.15 0.47 -0.98
C ILE A 53 4.98 -0.53 -0.96
N HIS A 54 3.74 -0.03 -0.86
CA HIS A 54 2.50 -0.83 -0.83
C HIS A 54 2.43 -1.86 0.32
N TRP A 55 3.05 -1.55 1.44
CA TRP A 55 2.90 -2.33 2.68
C TRP A 55 1.67 -1.89 3.48
N LEU A 56 1.23 -0.64 3.28
CA LEU A 56 -0.03 -0.10 3.77
C LEU A 56 -0.82 0.49 2.60
N GLU A 57 -2.13 0.31 2.64
CA GLU A 57 -3.06 0.98 1.74
C GLU A 57 -4.04 1.84 2.52
N PRO A 58 -4.20 3.12 2.13
CA PRO A 58 -5.18 4.00 2.76
C PRO A 58 -6.58 3.66 2.27
N ILE A 59 -7.54 3.63 3.19
CA ILE A 59 -8.95 3.45 2.85
C ILE A 59 -9.81 4.57 3.45
N PRO A 60 -10.87 4.99 2.77
CA PRO A 60 -11.78 5.96 3.33
C PRO A 60 -12.59 5.35 4.48
N PRO A 61 -12.97 6.14 5.50
CA PRO A 61 -13.82 5.65 6.61
C PRO A 61 -15.14 5.02 6.13
N THR A 62 -15.65 5.47 4.98
CA THR A 62 -16.87 4.93 4.37
C THR A 62 -16.74 3.49 3.87
N ALA A 63 -15.49 3.01 3.69
CA ALA A 63 -15.23 1.62 3.31
C ALA A 63 -15.23 0.67 4.51
N VAL A 64 -15.29 1.18 5.74
CA VAL A 64 -15.19 0.36 6.97
C VAL A 64 -16.57 0.18 7.58
N PHE A 65 -16.93 -1.08 7.86
CA PHE A 65 -18.18 -1.42 8.51
C PHE A 65 -18.07 -1.24 10.03
N ASN A 66 -19.13 -0.70 10.65
CA ASN A 66 -19.22 -0.51 12.10
C ASN A 66 -18.10 0.33 12.72
N SER A 67 -17.55 1.29 11.96
CA SER A 67 -16.54 2.20 12.47
C SER A 67 -17.21 3.38 13.19
N ASN A 68 -16.80 3.62 14.45
CA ASN A 68 -17.11 4.85 15.17
C ASN A 68 -16.05 5.94 14.92
N SER A 69 -15.04 5.64 14.09
CA SER A 69 -13.96 6.59 13.76
C SER A 69 -14.52 7.87 13.13
N PRO A 70 -13.98 9.05 13.45
CA PRO A 70 -14.39 10.30 12.83
C PRO A 70 -14.28 10.20 11.31
N GLN A 71 -15.24 10.73 10.56
CA GLN A 71 -15.25 10.71 9.09
C GLN A 71 -14.02 11.38 8.43
N SER A 72 -13.23 12.11 9.22
CA SER A 72 -12.02 12.80 8.78
C SER A 72 -10.73 12.02 9.02
N SER A 73 -10.76 10.91 9.75
CA SER A 73 -9.54 10.12 10.04
C SER A 73 -9.15 9.26 8.85
N MET A 74 -7.86 9.27 8.49
CA MET A 74 -7.32 8.32 7.51
C MET A 74 -7.22 6.95 8.17
N LEU A 75 -7.71 5.93 7.48
CA LEU A 75 -7.64 4.55 7.91
C LEU A 75 -6.70 3.76 6.98
N TYR A 76 -6.05 2.75 7.52
CA TYR A 76 -5.07 1.93 6.81
C TYR A 76 -5.39 0.45 6.96
N ILE A 77 -5.10 -0.30 5.90
CA ILE A 77 -5.11 -1.76 5.85
C ILE A 77 -3.75 -2.27 5.39
N ALA A 78 -3.46 -3.53 5.62
CA ALA A 78 -2.27 -4.17 5.06
C ALA A 78 -2.35 -4.14 3.53
N GLY A 79 -1.29 -3.68 2.89
CA GLY A 79 -1.22 -3.48 1.44
C GLY A 79 -0.84 -4.74 0.66
N SER A 80 -0.82 -4.63 -0.67
CA SER A 80 -0.58 -5.74 -1.59
C SER A 80 0.82 -6.36 -1.48
N ALA A 81 1.81 -5.57 -1.07
CA ALA A 81 3.19 -6.02 -0.87
C ALA A 81 3.55 -6.18 0.61
N SER A 82 2.55 -6.23 1.50
CA SER A 82 2.74 -6.33 2.96
C SER A 82 3.57 -7.56 3.33
N PHE A 83 4.58 -7.35 4.17
CA PHE A 83 5.39 -8.40 4.75
C PHE A 83 5.78 -8.00 6.17
N GLY A 84 4.85 -8.23 7.11
CA GLY A 84 4.95 -7.74 8.47
C GLY A 84 5.56 -8.73 9.45
N THR A 85 6.13 -8.17 10.52
CA THR A 85 6.51 -8.90 11.73
C THR A 85 5.69 -8.39 12.89
N VAL A 86 4.91 -9.25 13.51
CA VAL A 86 4.09 -8.87 14.67
C VAL A 86 4.96 -8.65 15.88
N PRO A 87 4.98 -7.46 16.50
CA PRO A 87 5.69 -7.25 17.75
C PRO A 87 5.17 -8.19 18.85
N PRO A 88 6.03 -8.85 19.61
CA PRO A 88 5.60 -9.75 20.69
C PRO A 88 4.79 -9.04 21.77
N GLU A 89 4.99 -7.73 21.93
CA GLU A 89 4.30 -6.89 22.92
C GLU A 89 2.87 -6.52 22.48
N LEU A 90 2.51 -6.74 21.20
CA LEU A 90 1.24 -6.26 20.65
C LEU A 90 0.01 -6.77 21.42
N SER A 91 0.03 -8.00 21.91
CA SER A 91 -1.10 -8.54 22.68
C SER A 91 -1.33 -7.81 24.02
N GLU A 92 -0.25 -7.40 24.70
CA GLU A 92 -0.31 -6.62 25.94
C GLU A 92 -0.80 -5.19 25.67
N ILE A 93 -0.36 -4.61 24.55
CA ILE A 93 -0.79 -3.29 24.11
C ILE A 93 -2.28 -3.29 23.79
N MET A 94 -2.78 -4.29 23.04
CA MET A 94 -4.20 -4.40 22.69
C MET A 94 -5.11 -4.56 23.91
N ASP A 95 -4.61 -5.14 25.01
CA ASP A 95 -5.33 -5.22 26.29
C ASP A 95 -5.35 -3.86 27.03
N THR A 96 -4.37 -3.00 26.78
CA THR A 96 -4.18 -1.70 27.44
C THR A 96 -4.92 -0.59 26.74
N ILE A 97 -4.80 -0.52 25.41
CA ILE A 97 -5.57 0.43 24.59
C ILE A 97 -6.99 -0.14 24.38
N GLU A 98 -8.02 0.68 24.61
CA GLU A 98 -9.42 0.30 24.34
C GLU A 98 -9.64 0.13 22.82
N PHE A 99 -9.07 -0.93 22.26
CA PHE A 99 -9.21 -1.22 20.83
C PHE A 99 -10.65 -1.71 20.53
N GLU A 100 -11.34 -1.04 19.61
CA GLU A 100 -12.75 -1.35 19.25
C GLU A 100 -12.95 -2.71 18.54
N GLY A 101 -11.97 -3.62 18.59
CA GLY A 101 -12.05 -4.95 17.99
C GLY A 101 -11.81 -4.98 16.49
N CYS A 102 -11.90 -6.17 15.89
CA CYS A 102 -11.64 -6.35 14.46
C CYS A 102 -12.71 -5.62 13.63
N ARG A 103 -12.29 -4.59 12.91
CA ARG A 103 -13.11 -3.91 11.89
C ARG A 103 -13.07 -4.74 10.61
N SER A 104 -14.14 -4.69 9.84
CA SER A 104 -14.18 -5.23 8.49
C SER A 104 -14.40 -4.10 7.49
N PHE A 105 -13.99 -4.31 6.22
CA PHE A 105 -14.08 -3.29 5.19
C PHE A 105 -14.60 -3.86 3.86
N ASP A 106 -15.05 -2.96 2.98
CA ASP A 106 -15.59 -3.27 1.67
C ASP A 106 -14.47 -3.32 0.62
N TRP A 107 -14.14 -4.51 0.15
CA TRP A 107 -13.18 -4.73 -0.91
C TRP A 107 -13.56 -4.04 -2.23
N GLY A 108 -14.84 -3.90 -2.53
CA GLY A 108 -15.29 -3.18 -3.73
C GLY A 108 -14.89 -1.71 -3.70
N MET A 109 -14.97 -1.08 -2.53
CA MET A 109 -14.50 0.30 -2.34
C MET A 109 -12.97 0.41 -2.42
N VAL A 110 -12.23 -0.55 -1.87
CA VAL A 110 -10.76 -0.60 -2.00
C VAL A 110 -10.37 -0.72 -3.47
N THR A 111 -10.95 -1.67 -4.18
CA THR A 111 -10.69 -1.90 -5.62
C THR A 111 -11.02 -0.66 -6.44
N SER A 112 -12.13 0.02 -6.15
CA SER A 112 -12.55 1.23 -6.88
C SER A 112 -11.58 2.41 -6.73
N ASN A 113 -10.77 2.44 -5.67
CA ASN A 113 -9.72 3.42 -5.48
C ASN A 113 -8.41 3.04 -6.20
N ILE A 114 -8.10 1.75 -6.28
CA ILE A 114 -6.85 1.26 -6.89
C ILE A 114 -6.91 1.29 -8.42
N ILE A 115 -8.04 0.92 -9.02
CA ILE A 115 -8.18 0.86 -10.48
C ILE A 115 -7.83 2.20 -11.19
N PRO A 116 -8.30 3.37 -10.76
CA PRO A 116 -7.94 4.64 -11.38
C PRO A 116 -6.44 4.95 -11.27
N ASP A 117 -5.81 4.66 -10.13
CA ASP A 117 -4.36 4.87 -9.95
C ASP A 117 -3.53 3.98 -10.88
N MET A 118 -3.90 2.70 -10.97
CA MET A 118 -3.28 1.77 -11.92
C MET A 118 -3.48 2.21 -13.38
N SER A 119 -4.67 2.67 -13.74
CA SER A 119 -4.94 3.20 -15.08
C SER A 119 -4.06 4.41 -15.41
N HIS A 120 -3.91 5.35 -14.48
CA HIS A 120 -3.00 6.50 -14.66
C HIS A 120 -1.53 6.10 -14.80
N LYS A 121 -1.09 5.08 -14.04
CA LYS A 121 0.27 4.53 -14.18
C LYS A 121 0.49 3.90 -15.56
N LEU A 122 -0.52 3.16 -16.07
CA LEU A 122 -0.50 2.59 -17.42
C LEU A 122 -0.45 3.67 -18.50
N ASP A 123 -1.29 4.70 -18.42
CA ASP A 123 -1.31 5.82 -19.38
C ASP A 123 0.07 6.49 -19.48
N ARG A 124 0.73 6.71 -18.33
CA ARG A 124 2.09 7.27 -18.29
C ARG A 124 3.14 6.31 -18.89
N LEU A 125 2.98 5.01 -18.68
CA LEU A 125 3.88 4.02 -19.26
C LEU A 125 3.69 3.94 -20.78
N GLU A 126 2.46 3.96 -21.28
CA GLU A 126 2.16 3.98 -22.72
C GLU A 126 2.79 5.20 -23.39
N ALA A 127 2.64 6.39 -22.80
CA ALA A 127 3.29 7.61 -23.29
C ALA A 127 4.84 7.47 -23.31
N LEU A 128 5.42 6.89 -22.26
CA LEU A 128 6.86 6.67 -22.21
C LEU A 128 7.35 5.69 -23.27
N VAL A 129 6.57 4.67 -23.62
CA VAL A 129 6.86 3.73 -24.70
C VAL A 129 6.77 4.41 -26.08
N GLU A 130 5.82 5.34 -26.28
CA GLU A 130 5.74 6.16 -27.50
C GLU A 130 6.95 7.08 -27.64
N ASP A 131 7.38 7.72 -26.56
CA ASP A 131 8.58 8.55 -26.53
C ASP A 131 9.84 7.70 -26.84
N ALA A 132 9.91 6.48 -26.35
CA ALA A 132 11.01 5.55 -26.66
C ALA A 132 10.98 5.13 -28.14
N ALA A 133 9.81 4.87 -28.71
CA ALA A 133 9.64 4.53 -30.13
C ALA A 133 10.07 5.68 -31.07
N SER A 134 9.85 6.93 -30.66
CA SER A 134 10.31 8.11 -31.40
C SER A 134 11.78 8.48 -31.19
N GLY A 135 12.48 7.80 -30.29
CA GLY A 135 13.87 8.10 -29.92
C GLY A 135 14.02 9.30 -28.96
N ALA A 136 12.92 9.84 -28.42
CA ALA A 136 12.95 10.94 -27.45
C ALA A 136 13.47 10.50 -26.07
N VAL A 137 13.32 9.21 -25.74
CA VAL A 137 13.75 8.61 -24.47
C VAL A 137 14.44 7.28 -24.77
N VAL A 138 15.43 6.92 -23.95
CA VAL A 138 16.09 5.60 -24.04
C VAL A 138 15.13 4.49 -23.61
N ILE A 139 15.12 3.38 -24.36
CA ILE A 139 14.19 2.28 -24.17
C ILE A 139 14.30 1.63 -22.78
N GLU A 140 15.50 1.57 -22.22
CA GLU A 140 15.78 1.00 -20.90
C GLU A 140 14.95 1.66 -19.79
N LYS A 141 14.65 2.96 -19.93
CA LYS A 141 13.78 3.66 -18.99
C LYS A 141 12.34 3.16 -19.06
N ALA A 142 11.82 2.91 -20.25
CA ALA A 142 10.48 2.35 -20.44
C ALA A 142 10.40 0.91 -19.92
N GLU A 143 11.43 0.10 -20.16
CA GLU A 143 11.52 -1.27 -19.66
C GLU A 143 11.57 -1.34 -18.13
N THR A 144 12.36 -0.46 -17.49
CA THR A 144 12.40 -0.37 -16.03
C THR A 144 11.02 -0.04 -15.47
N LYS A 145 10.35 0.96 -16.04
CA LYS A 145 9.00 1.35 -15.62
C LYS A 145 7.95 0.26 -15.89
N TYR A 146 8.07 -0.45 -17.00
CA TYR A 146 7.24 -1.62 -17.28
C TYR A 146 7.43 -2.69 -16.22
N SER A 147 8.66 -3.04 -15.87
CA SER A 147 8.95 -4.07 -14.86
C SER A 147 8.42 -3.68 -13.48
N GLU A 148 8.57 -2.42 -13.07
CA GLU A 148 8.02 -1.90 -11.81
C GLU A 148 6.49 -2.02 -11.78
N LEU A 149 5.80 -1.58 -12.86
CA LEU A 149 4.34 -1.61 -12.93
C LEU A 149 3.79 -3.02 -13.08
N PHE A 150 4.52 -3.90 -13.76
CA PHE A 150 4.16 -5.31 -13.92
C PHE A 150 4.20 -6.06 -12.58
N ASN A 151 5.24 -5.82 -11.76
CA ASN A 151 5.31 -6.39 -10.41
C ASN A 151 4.15 -5.87 -9.53
N LEU A 152 3.92 -4.56 -9.55
CA LEU A 152 2.81 -3.94 -8.82
C LEU A 152 1.44 -4.50 -9.25
N TYR A 153 1.25 -4.74 -10.55
CA TYR A 153 0.04 -5.38 -11.07
C TYR A 153 -0.14 -6.77 -10.46
N TYR A 154 0.91 -7.62 -10.45
CA TYR A 154 0.81 -8.95 -9.87
C TYR A 154 0.51 -8.92 -8.38
N ASP A 155 1.13 -8.01 -7.63
CA ASP A 155 0.88 -7.85 -6.20
C ASP A 155 -0.60 -7.51 -5.94
N TYR A 156 -1.16 -6.56 -6.68
CA TYR A 156 -2.57 -6.19 -6.54
C TYR A 156 -3.55 -7.25 -7.09
N ASP A 157 -3.22 -7.87 -8.22
CA ASP A 157 -4.07 -8.89 -8.84
C ASP A 157 -4.22 -10.13 -7.94
N PHE A 158 -3.16 -10.48 -7.21
CA PHE A 158 -3.17 -11.54 -6.22
C PHE A 158 -3.87 -11.14 -4.91
N TRP A 159 -3.69 -9.90 -4.48
CA TRP A 159 -4.19 -9.40 -3.20
C TRP A 159 -5.69 -9.05 -3.21
N LEU A 160 -6.21 -8.55 -4.33
CA LEU A 160 -7.61 -8.22 -4.49
C LEU A 160 -8.45 -9.47 -4.76
N PRO A 161 -9.62 -9.64 -4.11
CA PRO A 161 -10.46 -10.83 -4.26
C PRO A 161 -10.85 -11.16 -5.72
N ASP A 162 -11.12 -10.12 -6.52
CA ASP A 162 -11.54 -10.25 -7.92
C ASP A 162 -10.41 -9.87 -8.92
N GLY A 163 -9.19 -9.63 -8.41
CA GLY A 163 -8.05 -9.20 -9.20
C GLY A 163 -8.21 -7.82 -9.85
N LEU A 164 -7.31 -7.50 -10.77
CA LEU A 164 -7.32 -6.26 -11.57
C LEU A 164 -7.73 -6.52 -13.02
N SER A 165 -9.03 -6.64 -13.27
CA SER A 165 -9.54 -6.87 -14.63
C SER A 165 -9.17 -5.73 -15.59
N GLY A 166 -8.73 -6.09 -16.82
CA GLY A 166 -8.37 -5.14 -17.89
C GLY A 166 -6.94 -4.60 -17.86
N VAL A 167 -6.27 -4.61 -16.71
CA VAL A 167 -4.88 -4.11 -16.57
C VAL A 167 -3.89 -5.06 -17.25
N GLY A 168 -4.03 -6.37 -17.06
CA GLY A 168 -3.13 -7.39 -17.62
C GLY A 168 -3.04 -7.34 -19.14
N GLY A 169 -4.16 -7.14 -19.84
CA GLY A 169 -4.18 -7.03 -21.30
C GLY A 169 -3.40 -5.81 -21.81
N ARG A 170 -3.55 -4.66 -21.16
CA ARG A 170 -2.77 -3.46 -21.51
C ARG A 170 -1.26 -3.67 -21.29
N LEU A 171 -0.87 -4.33 -20.21
CA LEU A 171 0.54 -4.66 -19.94
C LEU A 171 1.12 -5.62 -20.99
N GLU A 172 0.32 -6.58 -21.48
CA GLU A 172 0.74 -7.48 -22.55
C GLU A 172 0.97 -6.72 -23.86
N ASP A 173 0.06 -5.81 -24.24
CA ASP A 173 0.21 -4.95 -25.41
C ASP A 173 1.47 -4.09 -25.32
N ILE A 174 1.72 -3.47 -24.16
CA ILE A 174 2.94 -2.69 -23.90
C ILE A 174 4.20 -3.57 -24.04
N SER A 175 4.19 -4.79 -23.51
CA SER A 175 5.31 -5.73 -23.63
C SER A 175 5.63 -6.06 -25.08
N GLN A 176 4.61 -6.26 -25.92
CA GLN A 176 4.79 -6.51 -27.35
C GLN A 176 5.40 -5.31 -28.06
N ARG A 177 4.92 -4.10 -27.80
CA ARG A 177 5.46 -2.85 -28.35
C ARG A 177 6.93 -2.63 -27.97
N LEU A 178 7.30 -2.86 -26.71
CA LEU A 178 8.71 -2.78 -26.27
C LEU A 178 9.61 -3.76 -27.00
N LYS A 179 9.14 -5.00 -27.27
CA LYS A 179 9.89 -5.98 -28.05
C LYS A 179 10.06 -5.58 -29.53
N GLU A 180 9.09 -4.89 -30.10
CA GLU A 180 9.17 -4.38 -31.47
C GLU A 180 10.17 -3.24 -31.60
N ILE A 181 10.17 -2.28 -30.67
CA ILE A 181 11.14 -1.19 -30.65
C ILE A 181 12.58 -1.70 -30.59
N LYS A 182 12.83 -2.76 -29.81
CA LYS A 182 14.19 -3.38 -29.70
C LYS A 182 14.70 -4.04 -30.97
N LYS A 183 13.82 -4.38 -31.90
CA LYS A 183 14.22 -5.05 -33.14
C LYS A 183 14.66 -4.08 -34.25
N HIS A 184 14.42 -2.80 -34.03
CA HIS A 184 14.76 -1.72 -34.95
C HIS A 184 15.91 -0.88 -34.44
#